data_d93e44cb418a3edbaf030fd08c40502a
#
_entry.id   d93e44cb418a3edbaf030fd08c40502a
#
_cell.length_a   1.000
_cell.length_b   1.000
_cell.length_c   1.000
_cell.angle_alpha   90.00
_cell.angle_beta   90.00
_cell.angle_gamma   90.00
#
_symmetry.space_group_name_H-M   'P 1'
#
loop_
_entity.id
_entity.type
_entity.pdbx_description
1 polymer ?
#
loop_
_entity_poly.entity_id
_entity_poly.type
_entity_poly.pdbx_seq_one_letter_code
_entity_poly.pdbx_strand_id
1 'polypeptide(L)'
;MTAAAPVDLSTLRLSDFLCFSIYSANLAFGRAYKPLLEEFGLTYTQYIVIVALSEEDGQTVGRLGEKLFLESNTLTPILKKLEALGYLSRRRDPADERQVLLSLTAAGRDLHERSLCVNLVEATGLTAEEFPILRKAVGRLRDNLLDATHPGA
;
A
#
# COMPACT_ATOMS: atom_id res chain seq x y z
N MET A 1 -25.39 20.37 12.14
CA MET A 1 -25.23 18.92 12.03
C MET A 1 -26.57 18.33 11.63
N THR A 2 -26.74 18.04 10.35
CA THR A 2 -27.95 17.37 9.85
C THR A 2 -27.82 15.90 10.21
N ALA A 3 -28.66 15.41 11.11
CA ALA A 3 -28.76 13.99 11.41
C ALA A 3 -29.14 13.25 10.12
N ALA A 4 -28.33 12.31 9.71
CA ALA A 4 -28.65 11.44 8.59
C ALA A 4 -29.93 10.67 8.94
N ALA A 5 -30.87 10.60 7.99
CA ALA A 5 -32.08 9.79 8.16
C ALA A 5 -31.70 8.34 8.48
N PRO A 6 -32.47 7.63 9.33
CA PRO A 6 -32.19 6.24 9.63
C PRO A 6 -32.22 5.42 8.34
N VAL A 7 -31.10 4.75 8.03
CA VAL A 7 -31.01 3.87 6.88
C VAL A 7 -31.77 2.58 7.20
N ASP A 8 -32.74 2.22 6.36
CA ASP A 8 -33.43 0.93 6.47
C ASP A 8 -32.47 -0.19 6.06
N LEU A 9 -31.92 -0.87 7.06
CA LEU A 9 -30.94 -1.95 6.87
C LEU A 9 -31.51 -3.18 6.12
N SER A 10 -32.84 -3.33 6.06
CA SER A 10 -33.49 -4.47 5.39
C SER A 10 -33.45 -4.38 3.88
N THR A 11 -33.20 -3.20 3.32
CA THR A 11 -33.17 -2.93 1.88
C THR A 11 -31.76 -2.76 1.29
N LEU A 12 -30.72 -2.80 2.14
CA LEU A 12 -29.33 -2.60 1.71
C LEU A 12 -28.86 -3.71 0.76
N ARG A 13 -28.35 -3.31 -0.38
CA ARG A 13 -27.66 -4.17 -1.35
C ARG A 13 -26.15 -4.09 -1.11
N LEU A 14 -25.41 -5.06 -1.58
CA LEU A 14 -23.95 -5.07 -1.48
C LEU A 14 -23.31 -3.80 -2.05
N SER A 15 -23.88 -3.25 -3.12
CA SER A 15 -23.43 -1.99 -3.74
C SER A 15 -23.56 -0.76 -2.85
N ASP A 16 -24.38 -0.81 -1.80
CA ASP A 16 -24.63 0.31 -0.91
C ASP A 16 -23.59 0.38 0.22
N PHE A 17 -22.77 -0.66 0.34
CA PHE A 17 -21.70 -0.72 1.34
C PHE A 17 -20.42 -0.04 0.85
N LEU A 18 -20.01 1.04 1.52
CA LEU A 18 -18.76 1.74 1.21
C LEU A 18 -17.54 0.81 1.33
N CYS A 19 -17.52 -0.06 2.35
CA CYS A 19 -16.44 -1.03 2.53
C CYS A 19 -16.32 -1.99 1.33
N PHE A 20 -17.43 -2.40 0.72
CA PHE A 20 -17.40 -3.20 -0.51
C PHE A 20 -16.87 -2.41 -1.71
N SER A 21 -17.24 -1.13 -1.84
CA SER A 21 -16.72 -0.26 -2.89
C SER A 21 -15.19 -0.11 -2.80
N ILE A 22 -14.67 0.09 -1.59
CA ILE A 22 -13.21 0.15 -1.33
C ILE A 22 -12.55 -1.21 -1.63
N TYR A 23 -13.13 -2.30 -1.16
CA TYR A 23 -12.62 -3.65 -1.39
C TYR A 23 -12.56 -3.99 -2.88
N SER A 24 -13.64 -3.77 -3.62
CA SER A 24 -13.71 -4.05 -5.06
C SER A 24 -12.78 -3.16 -5.88
N ALA A 25 -12.65 -1.89 -5.50
CA ALA A 25 -11.67 -0.98 -6.12
C ALA A 25 -10.23 -1.46 -5.88
N ASN A 26 -9.88 -1.92 -4.68
CA ASN A 26 -8.57 -2.49 -4.39
C ASN A 26 -8.27 -3.72 -5.24
N LEU A 27 -9.24 -4.62 -5.43
CA LEU A 27 -9.09 -5.76 -6.33
C LEU A 27 -8.89 -5.32 -7.79
N ALA A 28 -9.61 -4.28 -8.23
CA ALA A 28 -9.45 -3.73 -9.57
C ALA A 28 -8.06 -3.12 -9.80
N PHE A 29 -7.53 -2.40 -8.82
CA PHE A 29 -6.14 -1.92 -8.85
C PHE A 29 -5.13 -3.06 -8.97
N GLY A 30 -5.27 -4.11 -8.17
CA GLY A 30 -4.40 -5.30 -8.26
C GLY A 30 -4.41 -5.94 -9.66
N ARG A 31 -5.57 -5.98 -10.31
CA ARG A 31 -5.70 -6.48 -11.69
C ARG A 31 -5.07 -5.54 -12.71
N ALA A 32 -5.22 -4.22 -12.55
CA ALA A 32 -4.64 -3.23 -13.43
C ALA A 32 -3.09 -3.23 -13.37
N TYR A 33 -2.52 -3.47 -12.19
CA TYR A 33 -1.07 -3.62 -12.00
C TYR A 33 -0.52 -4.96 -12.48
N LYS A 34 -1.37 -5.99 -12.61
CA LYS A 34 -0.93 -7.36 -12.86
C LYS A 34 0.03 -7.52 -14.06
N PRO A 35 -0.25 -6.96 -15.27
CA PRO A 35 0.65 -7.11 -16.40
C PRO A 35 2.07 -6.59 -16.14
N LEU A 36 2.18 -5.45 -15.45
CA LEU A 36 3.46 -4.89 -15.05
C LEU A 36 4.17 -5.76 -14.03
N LEU A 37 3.44 -6.22 -13.01
CA LEU A 37 4.02 -6.96 -11.90
C LEU A 37 4.45 -8.37 -12.29
N GLU A 38 3.78 -9.00 -13.24
CA GLU A 38 4.18 -10.30 -13.80
C GLU A 38 5.54 -10.27 -14.47
N GLU A 39 5.89 -9.16 -15.14
CA GLU A 39 7.23 -8.96 -15.74
C GLU A 39 8.34 -9.06 -14.68
N PHE A 40 8.07 -8.59 -13.46
CA PHE A 40 9.03 -8.58 -12.35
C PHE A 40 8.87 -9.75 -11.37
N GLY A 41 7.89 -10.62 -11.57
CA GLY A 41 7.57 -11.73 -10.67
C GLY A 41 7.06 -11.28 -9.30
N LEU A 42 6.34 -10.16 -9.23
CA LEU A 42 5.88 -9.53 -7.99
C LEU A 42 4.36 -9.58 -7.83
N THR A 43 3.93 -9.61 -6.57
CA THR A 43 2.56 -9.25 -6.18
C THR A 43 2.45 -7.74 -5.95
N TYR A 44 1.22 -7.21 -5.93
CA TYR A 44 0.99 -5.80 -5.64
C TYR A 44 1.56 -5.38 -4.26
N THR A 45 1.36 -6.20 -3.22
CA THR A 45 1.89 -5.90 -1.88
C THR A 45 3.43 -5.87 -1.86
N GLN A 46 4.09 -6.75 -2.61
CA GLN A 46 5.56 -6.71 -2.76
C GLN A 46 6.01 -5.44 -3.48
N TYR A 47 5.27 -5.00 -4.48
CA TYR A 47 5.55 -3.78 -5.21
C TYR A 47 5.44 -2.52 -4.34
N ILE A 48 4.39 -2.39 -3.52
CA ILE A 48 4.28 -1.22 -2.63
C ILE A 48 5.40 -1.16 -1.57
N VAL A 49 5.99 -2.29 -1.19
CA VAL A 49 7.20 -2.30 -0.35
C VAL A 49 8.37 -1.65 -1.08
N ILE A 50 8.57 -1.95 -2.37
CA ILE A 50 9.62 -1.32 -3.18
C ILE A 50 9.37 0.19 -3.29
N VAL A 51 8.13 0.61 -3.56
CA VAL A 51 7.76 2.03 -3.62
C VAL A 51 8.05 2.73 -2.29
N ALA A 52 7.67 2.12 -1.16
CA ALA A 52 7.92 2.71 0.16
C ALA A 52 9.42 2.85 0.49
N LEU A 53 10.23 1.88 0.06
CA LEU A 53 11.69 1.93 0.23
C LEU A 53 12.37 2.88 -0.75
N SER A 54 11.76 3.19 -1.90
CA SER A 54 12.30 4.19 -2.83
C SER A 54 12.17 5.62 -2.31
N GLU A 55 11.16 5.87 -1.46
CA GLU A 55 10.96 7.19 -0.84
C GLU A 55 11.98 7.48 0.27
N GLU A 56 12.41 6.44 0.99
CA GLU A 56 13.37 6.56 2.08
C GLU A 56 14.14 5.25 2.23
N ASP A 57 15.44 5.31 2.02
CA ASP A 57 16.36 4.17 2.15
C ASP A 57 16.76 3.94 3.62
N GLY A 58 17.17 2.73 3.95
CA GLY A 58 17.64 2.40 5.30
C GLY A 58 16.55 2.37 6.38
N GLN A 59 15.31 2.10 6.02
CA GLN A 59 14.21 1.98 6.99
C GLN A 59 14.31 0.68 7.80
N THR A 60 13.87 0.74 9.06
CA THR A 60 13.68 -0.47 9.86
C THR A 60 12.42 -1.24 9.43
N VAL A 61 12.36 -2.54 9.76
CA VAL A 61 11.16 -3.37 9.49
C VAL A 61 9.93 -2.79 10.18
N GLY A 62 10.06 -2.33 11.43
CA GLY A 62 8.96 -1.71 12.18
C GLY A 62 8.43 -0.46 11.51
N ARG A 63 9.31 0.48 11.13
CA ARG A 63 8.93 1.72 10.46
C ARG A 63 8.26 1.46 9.11
N LEU A 64 8.76 0.51 8.34
CA LEU A 64 8.14 0.11 7.08
C LEU A 64 6.76 -0.51 7.31
N GLY A 65 6.58 -1.35 8.34
CA GLY A 65 5.30 -1.92 8.72
C GLY A 65 4.26 -0.87 9.08
N GLU A 66 4.63 0.10 9.91
CA GLU A 66 3.77 1.25 10.25
C GLU A 66 3.35 2.04 9.00
N LYS A 67 4.31 2.37 8.13
CA LYS A 67 4.07 3.10 6.89
C LYS A 67 3.11 2.37 5.94
N LEU A 68 3.17 1.04 5.88
CA LEU A 68 2.37 0.21 5.00
C LEU A 68 1.12 -0.37 5.67
N PHE A 69 0.90 -0.10 6.95
CA PHE A 69 -0.19 -0.69 7.75
C PHE A 69 -0.13 -2.23 7.75
N LEU A 70 1.08 -2.80 7.78
CA LEU A 70 1.35 -4.23 7.78
C LEU A 70 2.03 -4.66 9.07
N GLU A 71 1.54 -5.76 9.65
CA GLU A 71 2.20 -6.40 10.78
C GLU A 71 3.50 -7.09 10.36
N SER A 72 4.43 -7.24 11.30
CA SER A 72 5.75 -7.83 11.06
C SER A 72 5.68 -9.27 10.56
N ASN A 73 4.69 -10.06 10.98
CA ASN A 73 4.45 -11.42 10.52
C ASN A 73 4.05 -11.48 9.03
N THR A 74 3.31 -10.48 8.54
CA THR A 74 2.95 -10.33 7.12
C THR A 74 4.13 -9.79 6.31
N LEU A 75 4.85 -8.81 6.86
CA LEU A 75 5.95 -8.14 6.16
C LEU A 75 7.19 -9.04 5.99
N THR A 76 7.52 -9.86 6.99
CA THR A 76 8.73 -10.70 6.96
C THR A 76 8.84 -11.64 5.76
N PRO A 77 7.79 -12.40 5.37
CA PRO A 77 7.85 -13.23 4.16
C PRO A 77 8.02 -12.42 2.87
N ILE A 78 7.40 -11.23 2.80
CA ILE A 78 7.50 -10.32 1.66
C ILE A 78 8.96 -9.85 1.50
N LEU A 79 9.58 -9.41 2.59
CA LEU A 79 10.98 -8.95 2.59
C LEU A 79 11.95 -10.07 2.18
N LYS A 80 11.75 -11.30 2.69
CA LYS A 80 12.54 -12.47 2.30
C LYS A 80 12.43 -12.77 0.80
N LYS A 81 11.22 -12.67 0.25
CA LYS A 81 10.99 -12.90 -1.18
C LYS A 81 11.68 -11.83 -2.03
N LEU A 82 11.56 -10.55 -1.67
CA LEU A 82 12.19 -9.43 -2.38
C LEU A 82 13.72 -9.49 -2.31
N GLU A 83 14.28 -9.91 -1.17
CA GLU A 83 15.71 -10.14 -1.02
C GLU A 83 16.19 -11.29 -1.91
N ALA A 84 15.44 -12.41 -1.94
CA ALA A 84 15.75 -13.55 -2.81
C ALA A 84 15.67 -13.21 -4.31
N LEU A 85 14.80 -12.26 -4.69
CA LEU A 85 14.72 -11.73 -6.05
C LEU A 85 15.80 -10.68 -6.35
N GLY A 86 16.59 -10.29 -5.36
CA GLY A 86 17.68 -9.32 -5.52
C GLY A 86 17.23 -7.86 -5.56
N TYR A 87 16.01 -7.54 -5.18
CA TYR A 87 15.47 -6.16 -5.22
C TYR A 87 15.73 -5.37 -3.96
N LEU A 88 15.94 -6.02 -2.83
CA LEU A 88 16.33 -5.37 -1.58
C LEU A 88 17.49 -6.10 -0.89
N SER A 89 18.18 -5.38 -0.03
CA SER A 89 19.20 -5.91 0.89
C SER A 89 18.80 -5.62 2.33
N ARG A 90 19.21 -6.50 3.22
CA ARG A 90 19.02 -6.35 4.68
C ARG A 90 20.37 -6.34 5.35
N ARG A 91 20.57 -5.39 6.25
CA ARG A 91 21.77 -5.34 7.09
C ARG A 91 21.39 -5.03 8.53
N ARG A 92 22.17 -5.49 9.48
CA ARG A 92 22.00 -5.08 10.88
C ARG A 92 22.38 -3.59 11.02
N ASP A 93 21.63 -2.88 11.85
CA ASP A 93 21.95 -1.50 12.18
C ASP A 93 23.22 -1.47 13.01
N PRO A 94 24.30 -0.76 12.60
CA PRO A 94 25.50 -0.61 13.40
C PRO A 94 25.28 0.09 14.74
N ALA A 95 24.22 0.89 14.86
CA ALA A 95 23.86 1.60 16.08
C ALA A 95 23.01 0.78 17.05
N ASP A 96 22.24 -0.18 16.53
CA ASP A 96 21.43 -1.12 17.31
C ASP A 96 21.30 -2.46 16.56
N GLU A 97 22.17 -3.41 16.91
CA GLU A 97 22.22 -4.75 16.26
C GLU A 97 20.91 -5.56 16.33
N ARG A 98 19.95 -5.16 17.16
CA ARG A 98 18.62 -5.77 17.23
C ARG A 98 17.73 -5.34 16.05
N GLN A 99 18.08 -4.23 15.40
CA GLN A 99 17.34 -3.70 14.26
C GLN A 99 17.96 -4.16 12.95
N VAL A 100 17.09 -4.35 11.95
CA VAL A 100 17.46 -4.64 10.57
C VAL A 100 17.05 -3.44 9.71
N LEU A 101 18.02 -2.90 9.00
CA LEU A 101 17.83 -1.84 8.00
C LEU A 101 17.58 -2.46 6.63
N LEU A 102 16.62 -1.91 5.95
CA LEU A 102 16.15 -2.32 4.61
C LEU A 102 16.56 -1.28 3.60
N SER A 103 17.19 -1.70 2.52
CA SER A 103 17.62 -0.82 1.44
C SER A 103 17.33 -1.45 0.08
N LEU A 104 16.92 -0.64 -0.91
CA LEU A 104 16.83 -1.11 -2.28
C LEU A 104 18.21 -1.37 -2.87
N THR A 105 18.33 -2.44 -3.63
CA THR A 105 19.48 -2.67 -4.51
C THR A 105 19.39 -1.79 -5.77
N ALA A 106 20.42 -1.79 -6.60
CA ALA A 106 20.36 -1.15 -7.91
C ALA A 106 19.22 -1.71 -8.77
N ALA A 107 19.02 -3.05 -8.73
CA ALA A 107 17.92 -3.71 -9.43
C ALA A 107 16.54 -3.29 -8.90
N GLY A 108 16.40 -3.11 -7.57
CA GLY A 108 15.17 -2.62 -6.96
C GLY A 108 14.84 -1.17 -7.36
N ARG A 109 15.84 -0.31 -7.47
CA ARG A 109 15.65 1.07 -7.96
C ARG A 109 15.28 1.12 -9.44
N ASP A 110 15.98 0.35 -10.28
CA ASP A 110 15.64 0.24 -11.71
C ASP A 110 14.21 -0.26 -11.93
N LEU A 111 13.77 -1.28 -11.17
CA LEU A 111 12.40 -1.75 -11.22
C LEU A 111 11.42 -0.62 -10.87
N HIS A 112 11.68 0.13 -9.81
CA HIS A 112 10.82 1.25 -9.41
C HIS A 112 10.72 2.30 -10.52
N GLU A 113 11.86 2.73 -11.09
CA GLU A 113 11.89 3.71 -12.18
C GLU A 113 11.10 3.23 -13.41
N ARG A 114 11.27 1.97 -13.83
CA ARG A 114 10.52 1.38 -14.94
C ARG A 114 9.03 1.30 -14.66
N SER A 115 8.65 1.06 -13.41
CA SER A 115 7.23 1.00 -13.00
C SER A 115 6.51 2.35 -13.07
N LEU A 116 7.22 3.47 -12.94
CA LEU A 116 6.66 4.81 -13.05
C LEU A 116 6.17 5.15 -14.47
N CYS A 117 6.64 4.41 -15.48
CA CYS A 117 6.20 4.61 -16.87
C CYS A 117 4.75 4.15 -17.12
N VAL A 118 4.15 3.43 -16.19
CA VAL A 118 2.76 2.96 -16.30
C VAL A 118 1.83 4.01 -15.70
N ASN A 119 1.15 4.74 -16.57
CA ASN A 119 0.19 5.78 -16.15
C ASN A 119 -1.14 5.18 -15.69
N LEU A 120 -1.17 4.65 -14.45
CA LEU A 120 -2.39 4.10 -13.88
C LEU A 120 -3.40 5.16 -13.45
N VAL A 121 -3.00 6.42 -13.34
CA VAL A 121 -3.95 7.52 -13.09
C VAL A 121 -4.94 7.61 -14.24
N GLU A 122 -4.48 7.50 -15.49
CA GLU A 122 -5.34 7.48 -16.66
C GLU A 122 -6.33 6.30 -16.64
N ALA A 123 -5.88 5.13 -16.21
CA ALA A 123 -6.72 3.93 -16.10
C ALA A 123 -7.84 4.08 -15.06
N THR A 124 -7.76 5.02 -14.12
CA THR A 124 -8.85 5.29 -13.16
C THR A 124 -10.03 6.00 -13.79
N GLY A 125 -9.87 6.64 -14.95
CA GLY A 125 -10.89 7.48 -15.58
C GLY A 125 -11.18 8.77 -14.82
N LEU A 126 -10.43 9.08 -13.77
CA LEU A 126 -10.58 10.32 -12.98
C LEU A 126 -9.85 11.47 -13.65
N THR A 127 -10.43 12.65 -13.57
CA THR A 127 -9.76 13.88 -14.00
C THR A 127 -8.59 14.22 -13.06
N ALA A 128 -7.70 15.13 -13.53
CA ALA A 128 -6.60 15.64 -12.71
C ALA A 128 -7.07 16.34 -11.42
N GLU A 129 -8.30 16.85 -11.41
CA GLU A 129 -8.92 17.49 -10.24
C GLU A 129 -9.56 16.47 -9.29
N GLU A 130 -10.23 15.45 -9.82
CA GLU A 130 -10.93 14.43 -9.04
C GLU A 130 -9.96 13.48 -8.32
N PHE A 131 -8.86 13.11 -8.97
CA PHE A 131 -7.92 12.14 -8.43
C PHE A 131 -7.38 12.53 -7.04
N PRO A 132 -6.82 13.75 -6.81
CA PRO A 132 -6.32 14.15 -5.50
C PRO A 132 -7.46 14.26 -4.46
N ILE A 133 -8.67 14.64 -4.87
CA ILE A 133 -9.83 14.73 -3.96
C ILE A 133 -10.19 13.35 -3.44
N LEU A 134 -10.35 12.38 -4.33
CA LEU A 134 -10.69 11.01 -3.95
C LEU A 134 -9.58 10.38 -3.10
N ARG A 135 -8.32 10.52 -3.50
CA ARG A 135 -7.16 10.01 -2.74
C ARG A 135 -7.16 10.55 -1.31
N LYS A 136 -7.39 11.86 -1.15
CA LYS A 136 -7.46 12.51 0.18
C LYS A 136 -8.66 12.01 1.00
N ALA A 137 -9.81 11.83 0.36
CA ALA A 137 -11.02 11.33 1.04
C ALA A 137 -10.84 9.90 1.55
N VAL A 138 -10.28 9.01 0.72
CA VAL A 138 -9.97 7.61 1.10
C VAL A 138 -8.91 7.57 2.21
N GLY A 139 -7.87 8.42 2.14
CA GLY A 139 -6.87 8.54 3.19
C GLY A 139 -7.48 8.92 4.53
N ARG A 140 -8.31 9.98 4.55
CA ARG A 140 -9.02 10.40 5.77
C ARG A 140 -9.95 9.32 6.32
N LEU A 141 -10.67 8.60 5.45
CA LEU A 141 -11.50 7.47 5.86
C LEU A 141 -10.67 6.40 6.58
N ARG A 142 -9.54 6.00 6.00
CA ARG A 142 -8.61 5.05 6.61
C ARG A 142 -8.15 5.52 7.99
N ASP A 143 -7.67 6.75 8.10
CA ASP A 143 -7.12 7.30 9.34
C ASP A 143 -8.19 7.33 10.44
N ASN A 144 -9.40 7.78 10.13
CA ASN A 144 -10.51 7.76 11.06
C ASN A 144 -10.90 6.34 11.54
N LEU A 145 -10.84 5.34 10.64
CA LEU A 145 -11.13 3.95 11.00
C LEU A 145 -10.04 3.36 11.90
N LEU A 146 -8.78 3.68 11.66
CA LEU A 146 -7.65 3.25 12.50
C LEU A 146 -7.77 3.86 13.90
N ASP A 147 -8.05 5.16 14.01
CA ASP A 147 -8.24 5.84 15.30
C ASP A 147 -9.43 5.26 16.08
N ALA A 148 -10.52 4.90 15.40
CA ALA A 148 -11.69 4.30 16.02
C ALA A 148 -11.43 2.87 16.54
N THR A 149 -10.49 2.14 15.94
CA THR A 149 -10.14 0.76 16.35
C THR A 149 -9.03 0.68 17.38
N HIS A 150 -8.24 1.75 17.54
CA HIS A 150 -7.14 1.86 18.50
C HIS A 150 -7.25 3.16 19.29
N PRO A 151 -8.31 3.35 20.11
CA PRO A 151 -8.45 4.57 20.90
C PRO A 151 -7.35 4.62 21.97
N GLY A 152 -6.30 5.38 21.72
CA GLY A 152 -5.25 5.67 22.71
C GLY A 152 -3.90 4.98 22.49
N ALA A 153 -3.52 4.69 21.25
CA ALA A 153 -2.11 4.35 20.92
C ALA A 153 -1.28 5.62 20.75
#